data_55bc67f21e80710c89cc2ebf3a8b37c8
#
_entry.id   55bc67f21e80710c89cc2ebf3a8b37c8
#
_cell.length_a   1.000
_cell.length_b   1.000
_cell.length_c   1.000
_cell.angle_alpha   90.00
_cell.angle_beta   90.00
_cell.angle_gamma   90.00
#
_symmetry.space_group_name_H-M   'P 1'
#
loop_
_entity.id
_entity.type
_entity.pdbx_description
1 polymer ?
#
loop_
_entity_poly.entity_id
_entity_poly.type
_entity_poly.pdbx_seq_one_letter_code
_entity_poly.pdbx_strand_id
1 'polypeptide(L)'
;MPDTTKHSSAKELNLTLLPGRGLVGPPPAFALAKPWVTRLRPALNLSPAPSFLLGEGGVRGQSLSSLKGQVGAQLRGHRSPSGAGPGISSYASNPAQAGESLQGCLEEALTLVPKARHQETPMFLGATAGMRLLSQKNSSQAEDIFAAVSRVLGQSPLDFWGAELLAGQDEGASGWVTINYVLGLLVKYSFSGEWVQPLEETPVGALDMGGASTQITFVPEGPILDKSTQATFRLYGSEYSVYTHSYLCFGRDQMLTRLLTRLVQSSPTPLVRHPCYHSGYWATLSPAALYESPCVHATPPPDLDQNLTVEGTGNPGACVSAIRGLFNFSSCQGRGHCAFDGVYQPPVQGRFYAFSNFYYTFHFLNLTSKQPLATVNATVWEFCQRPWKQVEASSPGQDRWLRDYCASGLYILTLLLEGYGFSEETWSGIEFHKQAGGTDIGWTLGYMLNLTSMIPAEVPTQGRAESYGVWAAGVVFAALTLVATLGAAAVHLLWPQG
;
A
#
# COMPACT_ATOMS: atom_id res chain seq x y z
N MET A 1 40.92 -8.36 60.04
CA MET A 1 40.59 -7.62 61.30
C MET A 1 41.01 -6.17 61.06
N PRO A 2 40.29 -5.18 61.57
CA PRO A 2 38.83 -5.02 61.67
C PRO A 2 38.34 -3.92 60.70
N ASP A 3 37.13 -3.94 60.24
CA ASP A 3 35.84 -3.52 60.79
C ASP A 3 35.73 -1.99 61.03
N THR A 4 34.78 -1.38 60.37
CA THR A 4 33.76 -0.53 61.00
C THR A 4 32.73 -0.05 59.98
N THR A 5 31.54 -0.54 60.21
CA THR A 5 30.19 -0.03 59.88
C THR A 5 29.98 1.47 60.04
N LYS A 6 29.14 2.08 59.17
CA LYS A 6 28.10 3.02 59.62
C LYS A 6 26.87 3.02 58.72
N HIS A 7 25.76 2.73 59.39
CA HIS A 7 24.37 2.89 58.99
C HIS A 7 23.98 4.34 58.65
N SER A 8 23.07 4.51 57.69
CA SER A 8 22.04 5.55 57.76
C SER A 8 20.83 5.18 56.90
N SER A 9 19.84 4.66 57.55
CA SER A 9 18.44 5.06 57.65
C SER A 9 17.64 5.25 56.34
N ALA A 10 16.85 4.22 56.02
CA ALA A 10 15.69 4.26 55.15
C ALA A 10 14.54 5.00 55.85
N LYS A 11 13.85 5.88 55.10
CA LYS A 11 12.49 6.32 55.45
C LYS A 11 11.51 5.60 54.52
N GLU A 12 10.77 4.70 55.14
CA GLU A 12 9.54 4.11 54.58
C GLU A 12 8.49 5.19 54.40
N LEU A 13 7.92 5.26 53.19
CA LEU A 13 6.63 5.89 52.96
C LEU A 13 5.65 4.78 52.59
N ASN A 14 4.79 4.44 53.54
CA ASN A 14 3.60 3.63 53.35
C ASN A 14 2.66 4.34 52.37
N LEU A 15 2.37 3.71 51.20
CA LEU A 15 1.22 4.05 50.38
C LEU A 15 0.28 2.84 50.34
N THR A 16 -0.89 3.09 50.90
CA THR A 16 -2.02 2.17 51.01
C THR A 16 -2.53 1.75 49.63
N LEU A 17 -2.50 0.45 49.36
CA LEU A 17 -3.13 -0.17 48.20
C LEU A 17 -4.66 -0.13 48.35
N LEU A 18 -5.34 0.53 47.42
CA LEU A 18 -6.75 0.30 47.13
C LEU A 18 -6.87 -0.67 45.91
N PRO A 19 -7.82 -1.61 45.96
CA PRO A 19 -7.89 -2.68 44.97
C PRO A 19 -8.59 -2.28 43.67
N GLY A 20 -8.01 -2.70 42.58
CA GLY A 20 -8.67 -3.18 41.37
C GLY A 20 -9.41 -2.22 40.49
N ARG A 21 -8.81 -1.86 39.36
CA ARG A 21 -9.51 -1.88 38.08
C ARG A 21 -8.56 -2.34 36.99
N GLY A 22 -9.07 -3.29 36.18
CA GLY A 22 -8.32 -4.04 35.19
C GLY A 22 -7.58 -3.17 34.17
N LEU A 23 -6.43 -3.65 33.79
CA LEU A 23 -5.66 -3.20 32.65
C LEU A 23 -6.52 -3.31 31.39
N VAL A 24 -7.04 -2.18 30.93
CA VAL A 24 -7.58 -2.05 29.59
C VAL A 24 -6.37 -1.99 28.67
N GLY A 25 -6.21 -3.00 27.83
CA GLY A 25 -5.20 -3.01 26.77
C GLY A 25 -5.37 -1.80 25.83
N PRO A 26 -4.34 -1.40 25.10
CA PRO A 26 -4.44 -0.28 24.18
C PRO A 26 -5.59 -0.53 23.19
N PRO A 27 -6.40 0.48 22.87
CA PRO A 27 -7.48 0.32 21.91
C PRO A 27 -6.91 0.00 20.53
N PRO A 28 -7.61 -0.82 19.71
CA PRO A 28 -7.16 -1.10 18.36
C PRO A 28 -7.04 0.21 17.56
N ALA A 29 -6.03 0.29 16.70
CA ALA A 29 -5.62 1.50 15.97
C ALA A 29 -6.78 2.23 15.24
N PHE A 30 -7.82 1.49 14.82
CA PHE A 30 -9.04 2.05 14.23
C PHE A 30 -9.95 2.84 15.22
N ALA A 31 -9.71 2.80 16.51
CA ALA A 31 -10.53 3.51 17.50
C ALA A 31 -10.21 5.02 17.60
N LEU A 32 -9.08 5.47 17.07
CA LEU A 32 -8.67 6.89 17.14
C LEU A 32 -9.43 7.81 16.16
N ALA A 33 -10.05 7.28 15.12
CA ALA A 33 -10.89 8.06 14.20
C ALA A 33 -12.28 8.42 14.79
N LYS A 34 -12.68 7.85 15.93
CA LYS A 34 -14.00 8.03 16.55
C LYS A 34 -14.37 9.46 16.99
N PRO A 35 -13.48 10.34 17.47
CA PRO A 35 -13.88 11.67 17.93
C PRO A 35 -14.45 12.56 16.83
N TRP A 36 -14.04 12.39 15.59
CA TRP A 36 -14.45 13.22 14.46
C TRP A 36 -15.80 12.76 13.88
N VAL A 37 -16.02 11.47 13.79
CA VAL A 37 -17.27 10.87 13.28
C VAL A 37 -18.44 11.16 14.22
N THR A 38 -18.23 11.21 15.53
CA THR A 38 -19.28 11.49 16.51
C THR A 38 -19.79 12.93 16.45
N ARG A 39 -18.98 13.88 15.96
CA ARG A 39 -19.41 15.28 15.77
C ARG A 39 -20.26 15.51 14.53
N LEU A 40 -20.20 14.60 13.55
CA LEU A 40 -20.90 14.74 12.26
C LEU A 40 -22.29 14.08 12.23
N ARG A 41 -22.67 13.30 13.26
CA ARG A 41 -23.94 12.57 13.30
C ARG A 41 -25.23 13.41 13.18
N PRO A 42 -25.32 14.70 13.56
CA PRO A 42 -26.56 15.46 13.43
C PRO A 42 -26.82 16.12 12.08
N ALA A 43 -25.86 16.16 11.16
CA ALA A 43 -25.94 17.03 9.97
C ALA A 43 -26.16 16.31 8.62
N LEU A 44 -26.12 14.98 8.58
CA LEU A 44 -26.04 14.25 7.30
C LEU A 44 -27.32 13.47 6.99
N ASN A 45 -28.38 14.20 6.63
CA ASN A 45 -29.48 13.71 5.78
C ASN A 45 -29.14 14.02 4.30
N LEU A 46 -27.91 13.77 3.85
CA LEU A 46 -27.42 14.18 2.54
C LEU A 46 -27.04 12.99 1.67
N SER A 47 -27.40 13.07 0.40
CA SER A 47 -26.95 12.17 -0.67
C SER A 47 -25.42 12.01 -0.66
N PRO A 48 -24.84 10.80 -0.89
CA PRO A 48 -23.40 10.63 -0.82
C PRO A 48 -22.72 11.53 -1.82
N ALA A 49 -21.95 12.46 -1.30
CA ALA A 49 -21.00 13.21 -2.06
C ALA A 49 -19.75 12.34 -2.34
N PRO A 50 -19.05 12.53 -3.45
CA PRO A 50 -17.77 11.87 -3.69
C PRO A 50 -16.76 12.29 -2.63
N SER A 51 -15.90 11.36 -2.22
CA SER A 51 -14.85 11.61 -1.23
C SER A 51 -13.48 11.55 -1.88
N PHE A 52 -12.52 12.35 -1.42
CA PHE A 52 -11.16 12.38 -1.92
C PHE A 52 -10.14 12.06 -0.83
N LEU A 53 -9.17 11.23 -1.16
CA LEU A 53 -8.01 10.95 -0.33
C LEU A 53 -6.74 11.21 -1.14
N LEU A 54 -5.85 12.03 -0.57
CA LEU A 54 -4.52 12.29 -1.09
C LEU A 54 -3.53 11.38 -0.35
N GLY A 55 -2.73 10.63 -1.10
CA GLY A 55 -1.73 9.70 -0.53
C GLY A 55 -0.30 10.21 -0.76
N GLU A 56 0.56 9.98 0.22
CA GLU A 56 1.99 10.24 0.12
C GLU A 56 2.66 9.18 -0.79
N GLY A 57 3.61 9.58 -1.61
CA GLY A 57 4.34 8.63 -2.50
C GLY A 57 4.09 8.83 -3.99
N GLY A 58 3.69 10.01 -4.36
CA GLY A 58 3.25 10.38 -5.71
C GLY A 58 1.75 10.59 -5.66
N VAL A 59 1.37 11.85 -5.65
CA VAL A 59 0.00 12.27 -5.40
C VAL A 59 -0.97 11.51 -6.30
N ARG A 60 -1.74 10.60 -5.73
CA ARG A 60 -2.84 9.91 -6.39
C ARG A 60 -4.13 10.29 -5.68
N GLY A 61 -4.86 11.22 -6.29
CA GLY A 61 -6.25 11.46 -5.92
C GLY A 61 -7.11 10.31 -6.45
N GLN A 62 -7.92 9.69 -5.60
CA GLN A 62 -8.97 8.76 -6.03
C GLN A 62 -10.32 9.30 -5.60
N SER A 63 -11.27 9.33 -6.53
CA SER A 63 -12.65 9.75 -6.26
C SER A 63 -13.56 8.55 -6.08
N LEU A 64 -14.27 8.50 -4.97
CA LEU A 64 -15.30 7.49 -4.69
C LEU A 64 -16.52 7.56 -5.63
N SER A 65 -16.74 8.70 -6.33
CA SER A 65 -17.81 8.82 -7.32
C SER A 65 -17.63 7.88 -8.52
N SER A 66 -16.43 7.40 -8.77
CA SER A 66 -16.13 6.43 -9.82
C SER A 66 -16.72 5.03 -9.54
N LEU A 67 -17.22 4.79 -8.35
CA LEU A 67 -17.81 3.52 -7.92
C LEU A 67 -19.26 3.32 -8.35
N LYS A 68 -19.93 4.35 -8.84
CA LYS A 68 -21.28 4.23 -9.41
C LYS A 68 -21.22 4.09 -10.93
N GLY A 69 -20.92 2.91 -11.42
CA GLY A 69 -21.26 2.27 -12.71
C GLY A 69 -21.31 3.05 -14.04
N GLN A 70 -21.08 4.36 -14.08
CA GLN A 70 -21.14 5.16 -15.32
C GLN A 70 -19.81 5.84 -15.70
N VAL A 71 -18.77 5.78 -14.89
CA VAL A 71 -17.50 6.48 -15.13
C VAL A 71 -16.43 5.56 -15.74
N GLY A 72 -16.69 4.27 -15.90
CA GLY A 72 -15.74 3.31 -16.51
C GLY A 72 -15.32 3.63 -17.94
N ALA A 73 -15.98 4.57 -18.63
CA ALA A 73 -15.66 4.97 -19.98
C ALA A 73 -14.81 6.25 -20.09
N GLN A 74 -14.87 7.15 -19.10
CA GLN A 74 -14.17 8.44 -19.15
C GLN A 74 -12.76 8.43 -18.51
N LEU A 75 -12.48 7.50 -17.58
CA LEU A 75 -11.16 7.39 -16.94
C LEU A 75 -10.12 6.62 -17.79
N ARG A 76 -10.48 6.07 -18.95
CA ARG A 76 -9.54 5.37 -19.84
C ARG A 76 -8.49 6.26 -20.51
N GLY A 77 -8.56 7.56 -20.34
CA GLY A 77 -7.68 8.55 -20.99
C GLY A 77 -6.76 9.35 -20.08
N HIS A 78 -6.97 9.34 -18.77
CA HIS A 78 -6.13 10.12 -17.88
C HIS A 78 -4.85 9.35 -17.52
N ARG A 79 -3.77 9.68 -18.23
CA ARG A 79 -2.40 9.40 -17.79
C ARG A 79 -2.24 10.02 -16.41
N SER A 80 -1.82 9.21 -15.42
CA SER A 80 -1.26 9.77 -14.17
C SER A 80 -0.27 10.85 -14.56
N PRO A 81 -0.31 12.05 -13.96
CA PRO A 81 0.67 13.08 -14.27
C PRO A 81 2.06 12.47 -14.13
N SER A 82 2.84 12.50 -15.19
CA SER A 82 4.23 12.02 -15.25
C SER A 82 5.19 12.94 -14.50
N GLY A 83 4.79 13.42 -13.34
CA GLY A 83 5.48 14.39 -12.50
C GLY A 83 5.10 14.27 -11.04
N ALA A 84 4.98 13.04 -10.51
CA ALA A 84 4.89 12.90 -9.07
C ALA A 84 6.17 13.46 -8.46
N GLY A 85 6.05 14.60 -7.77
CA GLY A 85 7.10 15.17 -6.96
C GLY A 85 7.55 14.20 -5.85
N PRO A 86 8.60 14.54 -5.10
CA PRO A 86 8.99 13.77 -3.92
C PRO A 86 7.84 13.77 -2.89
N GLY A 87 7.80 12.75 -2.03
CA GLY A 87 6.81 12.68 -0.94
C GLY A 87 6.91 13.88 0.01
N ILE A 88 5.82 14.22 0.70
CA ILE A 88 5.78 15.41 1.56
C ILE A 88 6.84 15.40 2.67
N SER A 89 7.28 14.23 3.13
CA SER A 89 8.36 14.07 4.12
C SER A 89 9.72 14.63 3.67
N SER A 90 9.96 14.77 2.36
CA SER A 90 11.19 15.34 1.85
C SER A 90 11.27 16.87 1.98
N TYR A 91 10.17 17.51 2.34
CA TYR A 91 10.10 18.97 2.57
C TYR A 91 10.30 19.35 4.04
N ALA A 92 10.95 18.51 4.84
CA ALA A 92 11.18 18.77 6.27
C ALA A 92 11.90 20.10 6.56
N SER A 93 12.78 20.54 5.66
CA SER A 93 13.47 21.83 5.76
C SER A 93 12.65 23.02 5.26
N ASN A 94 11.57 22.79 4.52
CA ASN A 94 10.67 23.81 3.98
C ASN A 94 9.21 23.32 3.97
N PRO A 95 8.53 23.27 5.12
CA PRO A 95 7.16 22.75 5.23
C PRO A 95 6.14 23.43 4.33
N ALA A 96 6.32 24.72 4.02
CA ALA A 96 5.40 25.43 3.13
C ALA A 96 5.34 24.79 1.73
N GLN A 97 6.49 24.35 1.22
CA GLN A 97 6.58 23.69 -0.07
C GLN A 97 5.86 22.31 -0.09
N ALA A 98 5.72 21.64 1.05
CA ALA A 98 4.90 20.43 1.16
C ALA A 98 3.44 20.71 0.80
N GLY A 99 2.88 21.82 1.33
CA GLY A 99 1.52 22.26 0.97
C GLY A 99 1.40 22.63 -0.51
N GLU A 100 2.35 23.38 -1.04
CA GLU A 100 2.36 23.79 -2.46
C GLU A 100 2.44 22.59 -3.41
N SER A 101 3.17 21.55 -3.04
CA SER A 101 3.31 20.33 -3.86
C SER A 101 2.00 19.59 -4.09
N LEU A 102 0.97 19.83 -3.28
CA LEU A 102 -0.36 19.23 -3.40
C LEU A 102 -1.31 19.99 -4.31
N GLN A 103 -0.97 21.22 -4.72
CA GLN A 103 -1.88 22.07 -5.51
C GLN A 103 -2.33 21.43 -6.82
N GLY A 104 -1.41 20.81 -7.58
CA GLY A 104 -1.75 20.18 -8.84
C GLY A 104 -2.79 19.06 -8.68
N CYS A 105 -2.71 18.29 -7.60
CA CYS A 105 -3.68 17.25 -7.31
C CYS A 105 -5.00 17.78 -6.79
N LEU A 106 -4.95 18.86 -6.03
CA LEU A 106 -6.16 19.54 -5.60
C LEU A 106 -6.91 20.12 -6.81
N GLU A 107 -6.22 20.72 -7.75
CA GLU A 107 -6.79 21.22 -9.01
C GLU A 107 -7.42 20.09 -9.84
N GLU A 108 -6.72 18.95 -9.95
CA GLU A 108 -7.28 17.76 -10.64
C GLU A 108 -8.55 17.28 -9.93
N ALA A 109 -8.52 17.16 -8.59
CA ALA A 109 -9.69 16.77 -7.81
C ALA A 109 -10.88 17.72 -8.05
N LEU A 110 -10.64 19.02 -8.06
CA LEU A 110 -11.65 20.04 -8.31
C LEU A 110 -12.24 19.98 -9.74
N THR A 111 -11.50 19.49 -10.71
CA THR A 111 -12.03 19.27 -12.06
C THR A 111 -12.91 18.03 -12.16
N LEU A 112 -12.62 17.00 -11.35
CA LEU A 112 -13.36 15.74 -11.33
C LEU A 112 -14.69 15.83 -10.56
N VAL A 113 -14.77 16.71 -9.56
CA VAL A 113 -15.98 16.91 -8.76
C VAL A 113 -16.79 18.08 -9.32
N PRO A 114 -18.09 17.90 -9.62
CA PRO A 114 -18.96 19.02 -9.99
C PRO A 114 -18.95 20.13 -8.95
N LYS A 115 -18.85 21.40 -9.37
CA LYS A 115 -18.77 22.58 -8.47
C LYS A 115 -19.88 22.60 -7.39
N ALA A 116 -21.08 22.20 -7.76
CA ALA A 116 -22.24 22.15 -6.85
C ALA A 116 -22.07 21.12 -5.71
N ARG A 117 -21.09 20.21 -5.84
CA ARG A 117 -20.83 19.14 -4.84
C ARG A 117 -19.54 19.36 -4.05
N HIS A 118 -18.80 20.43 -4.30
CA HIS A 118 -17.50 20.65 -3.64
C HIS A 118 -17.63 20.66 -2.12
N GLN A 119 -18.57 21.44 -1.57
CA GLN A 119 -18.77 21.56 -0.11
C GLN A 119 -19.35 20.29 0.56
N GLU A 120 -19.91 19.40 -0.23
CA GLU A 120 -20.46 18.12 0.26
C GLU A 120 -19.45 16.96 0.06
N THR A 121 -18.28 17.24 -0.57
CA THR A 121 -17.30 16.22 -0.87
C THR A 121 -16.21 16.19 0.18
N PRO A 122 -16.18 15.18 1.06
CA PRO A 122 -15.15 15.06 2.07
C PRO A 122 -13.79 14.79 1.42
N MET A 123 -12.77 15.49 1.92
CA MET A 123 -11.37 15.35 1.52
C MET A 123 -10.51 14.99 2.73
N PHE A 124 -9.62 14.04 2.55
CA PHE A 124 -8.69 13.57 3.57
C PHE A 124 -7.27 13.49 3.03
N LEU A 125 -6.27 13.74 3.88
CA LEU A 125 -4.88 13.46 3.57
C LEU A 125 -4.37 12.33 4.46
N GLY A 126 -3.92 11.23 3.87
CA GLY A 126 -3.18 10.19 4.57
C GLY A 126 -1.70 10.25 4.22
N ALA A 127 -0.84 10.17 5.22
CA ALA A 127 0.60 10.07 5.06
C ALA A 127 1.10 8.75 5.65
N THR A 128 2.12 8.14 5.03
CA THR A 128 2.57 6.79 5.33
C THR A 128 4.03 6.74 5.80
N ALA A 129 4.78 5.74 5.38
CA ALA A 129 6.10 5.42 5.92
C ALA A 129 7.13 6.55 5.87
N GLY A 130 7.11 7.41 4.84
CA GLY A 130 8.02 8.56 4.76
C GLY A 130 7.83 9.52 5.94
N MET A 131 6.57 9.84 6.24
CA MET A 131 6.24 10.68 7.40
C MET A 131 6.42 9.94 8.73
N ARG A 132 6.21 8.59 8.79
CA ARG A 132 6.56 7.81 10.00
C ARG A 132 8.05 7.91 10.32
N LEU A 133 8.92 7.78 9.31
CA LEU A 133 10.37 7.95 9.49
C LEU A 133 10.74 9.38 9.90
N LEU A 134 10.14 10.38 9.27
CA LEU A 134 10.38 11.77 9.66
C LEU A 134 9.94 12.03 11.11
N SER A 135 8.77 11.55 11.50
CA SER A 135 8.26 11.69 12.87
C SER A 135 9.17 11.02 13.91
N GLN A 136 9.78 9.88 13.57
CA GLN A 136 10.77 9.23 14.43
C GLN A 136 12.08 10.03 14.54
N LYS A 137 12.51 10.66 13.44
CA LYS A 137 13.72 11.48 13.41
C LYS A 137 13.50 12.85 14.07
N ASN A 138 12.37 13.47 13.79
CA ASN A 138 12.01 14.81 14.30
C ASN A 138 10.48 15.02 14.22
N SER A 139 9.79 14.79 15.34
CA SER A 139 8.34 14.94 15.43
C SER A 139 7.85 16.35 15.13
N SER A 140 8.59 17.39 15.58
CA SER A 140 8.22 18.78 15.30
C SER A 140 8.22 19.10 13.81
N GLN A 141 9.23 18.65 13.06
CA GLN A 141 9.23 18.84 11.60
C GLN A 141 8.08 18.09 10.91
N ALA A 142 7.70 16.92 11.39
CA ALA A 142 6.55 16.21 10.88
C ALA A 142 5.23 16.98 11.15
N GLU A 143 5.08 17.53 12.36
CA GLU A 143 3.95 18.38 12.73
C GLU A 143 3.86 19.64 11.89
N ASP A 144 5.00 20.30 11.64
CA ASP A 144 5.09 21.49 10.78
C ASP A 144 4.62 21.22 9.35
N ILE A 145 4.98 20.04 8.79
CA ILE A 145 4.49 19.60 7.48
C ILE A 145 2.98 19.39 7.53
N PHE A 146 2.45 18.65 8.52
CA PHE A 146 1.00 18.45 8.65
C PHE A 146 0.25 19.77 8.80
N ALA A 147 0.79 20.73 9.55
CA ALA A 147 0.20 22.06 9.69
C ALA A 147 0.18 22.82 8.35
N ALA A 148 1.28 22.75 7.58
CA ALA A 148 1.38 23.42 6.29
C ALA A 148 0.41 22.83 5.25
N VAL A 149 0.37 21.50 5.12
CA VAL A 149 -0.57 20.84 4.19
C VAL A 149 -2.02 21.03 4.61
N SER A 150 -2.34 20.95 5.90
CA SER A 150 -3.70 21.21 6.41
C SER A 150 -4.17 22.63 6.12
N ARG A 151 -3.27 23.61 6.17
CA ARG A 151 -3.59 25.00 5.81
C ARG A 151 -3.98 25.13 4.33
N VAL A 152 -3.21 24.50 3.43
CA VAL A 152 -3.48 24.55 1.98
C VAL A 152 -4.78 23.82 1.66
N LEU A 153 -4.95 22.59 2.16
CA LEU A 153 -6.15 21.78 1.90
C LEU A 153 -7.40 22.38 2.54
N GLY A 154 -7.29 22.98 3.73
CA GLY A 154 -8.41 23.66 4.40
C GLY A 154 -8.89 24.94 3.73
N GLN A 155 -8.13 25.51 2.78
CA GLN A 155 -8.54 26.62 1.93
C GLN A 155 -9.28 26.18 0.66
N SER A 156 -9.31 24.87 0.39
CA SER A 156 -10.03 24.30 -0.72
C SER A 156 -11.55 24.43 -0.58
N PRO A 157 -12.30 24.50 -1.67
CA PRO A 157 -13.76 24.43 -1.64
C PRO A 157 -14.32 23.05 -1.28
N LEU A 158 -13.47 22.00 -1.18
CA LEU A 158 -13.86 20.68 -0.69
C LEU A 158 -13.95 20.67 0.84
N ASP A 159 -14.72 19.75 1.40
CA ASP A 159 -14.88 19.59 2.85
C ASP A 159 -13.66 18.84 3.43
N PHE A 160 -12.66 19.58 3.89
CA PHE A 160 -11.40 19.01 4.41
C PHE A 160 -11.60 18.49 5.83
N TRP A 161 -11.55 17.17 5.99
CA TRP A 161 -11.74 16.50 7.28
C TRP A 161 -10.46 16.35 8.11
N GLY A 162 -9.28 16.39 7.47
CA GLY A 162 -8.02 16.35 8.19
C GLY A 162 -6.87 15.69 7.44
N ALA A 163 -5.70 15.73 8.08
CA ALA A 163 -4.49 15.04 7.66
C ALA A 163 -4.03 14.11 8.78
N GLU A 164 -3.66 12.87 8.45
CA GLU A 164 -3.33 11.84 9.42
C GLU A 164 -2.08 11.04 9.00
N LEU A 165 -1.30 10.64 10.01
CA LEU A 165 -0.20 9.69 9.86
C LEU A 165 -0.74 8.27 10.05
N LEU A 166 -0.83 7.51 8.98
CA LEU A 166 -1.32 6.14 9.01
C LEU A 166 -0.32 5.20 9.69
N ALA A 167 -0.81 4.35 10.58
CA ALA A 167 -0.04 3.20 11.04
C ALA A 167 0.21 2.23 9.87
N GLY A 168 1.34 1.50 9.93
CA GLY A 168 1.70 0.60 8.83
C GLY A 168 0.70 -0.55 8.63
N GLN A 169 0.05 -0.99 9.69
CA GLN A 169 -0.99 -2.01 9.65
C GLN A 169 -2.26 -1.48 8.96
N ASP A 170 -2.63 -0.23 9.21
CA ASP A 170 -3.78 0.41 8.56
C ASP A 170 -3.54 0.60 7.06
N GLU A 171 -2.29 0.94 6.69
CA GLU A 171 -1.86 1.01 5.29
C GLU A 171 -2.03 -0.35 4.60
N GLY A 172 -1.52 -1.45 5.21
CA GLY A 172 -1.65 -2.80 4.68
C GLY A 172 -3.10 -3.29 4.60
N ALA A 173 -3.87 -3.11 5.67
CA ALA A 173 -5.29 -3.48 5.72
C ALA A 173 -6.11 -2.72 4.67
N SER A 174 -5.83 -1.42 4.47
CA SER A 174 -6.51 -0.60 3.46
C SER A 174 -6.16 -1.04 2.04
N GLY A 175 -4.90 -1.44 1.78
CA GLY A 175 -4.51 -2.04 0.50
C GLY A 175 -5.28 -3.34 0.22
N TRP A 176 -5.43 -4.19 1.22
CA TRP A 176 -6.22 -5.42 1.12
C TRP A 176 -7.71 -5.12 0.85
N VAL A 177 -8.30 -4.13 1.53
CA VAL A 177 -9.69 -3.69 1.27
C VAL A 177 -9.84 -3.22 -0.16
N THR A 178 -8.91 -2.38 -0.66
CA THR A 178 -8.95 -1.89 -2.05
C THR A 178 -9.05 -3.03 -3.05
N ILE A 179 -8.14 -4.00 -2.97
CA ILE A 179 -8.07 -5.10 -3.95
C ILE A 179 -9.34 -5.92 -3.91
N ASN A 180 -9.74 -6.36 -2.72
CA ASN A 180 -10.86 -7.27 -2.56
C ASN A 180 -12.22 -6.58 -2.88
N TYR A 181 -12.30 -5.27 -2.66
CA TYR A 181 -13.46 -4.48 -3.09
C TYR A 181 -13.54 -4.39 -4.63
N VAL A 182 -12.44 -4.00 -5.28
CA VAL A 182 -12.41 -3.80 -6.74
C VAL A 182 -12.64 -5.12 -7.49
N LEU A 183 -12.15 -6.23 -6.95
CA LEU A 183 -12.40 -7.57 -7.49
C LEU A 183 -13.82 -8.09 -7.19
N GLY A 184 -14.60 -7.38 -6.38
CA GLY A 184 -15.94 -7.79 -5.98
C GLY A 184 -15.95 -8.98 -5.00
N LEU A 185 -14.87 -9.17 -4.25
CA LEU A 185 -14.73 -10.27 -3.29
C LEU A 185 -15.27 -9.94 -1.89
N LEU A 186 -15.45 -8.66 -1.57
CA LEU A 186 -16.07 -8.23 -0.31
C LEU A 186 -17.58 -8.06 -0.45
N VAL A 187 -18.01 -7.50 -1.58
CA VAL A 187 -19.40 -7.20 -1.84
C VAL A 187 -19.64 -7.17 -3.34
N LYS A 188 -20.75 -7.78 -3.77
CA LYS A 188 -21.23 -7.73 -5.15
C LYS A 188 -22.64 -7.13 -5.20
N TYR A 189 -22.94 -6.46 -6.29
CA TYR A 189 -24.30 -6.00 -6.53
C TYR A 189 -25.09 -7.15 -7.15
N SER A 190 -26.13 -7.62 -6.45
CA SER A 190 -26.98 -8.70 -6.93
C SER A 190 -27.86 -8.25 -8.10
N PHE A 191 -28.41 -9.19 -8.82
CA PHE A 191 -29.38 -8.92 -9.88
C PHE A 191 -30.68 -8.28 -9.36
N SER A 192 -31.02 -8.51 -8.09
CA SER A 192 -32.16 -7.91 -7.41
C SER A 192 -31.91 -6.45 -7.00
N GLY A 193 -30.70 -5.93 -7.20
CA GLY A 193 -30.36 -4.54 -6.83
C GLY A 193 -29.86 -4.38 -5.41
N GLU A 194 -29.49 -5.45 -4.73
CA GLU A 194 -28.99 -5.44 -3.36
C GLU A 194 -27.49 -5.73 -3.31
N TRP A 195 -26.81 -5.19 -2.30
CA TRP A 195 -25.43 -5.55 -1.99
C TRP A 195 -25.41 -6.90 -1.27
N VAL A 196 -24.73 -7.88 -1.85
CA VAL A 196 -24.59 -9.22 -1.28
C VAL A 196 -23.12 -9.58 -1.13
N GLN A 197 -22.79 -10.27 -0.06
CA GLN A 197 -21.46 -10.85 0.12
C GLN A 197 -21.34 -12.11 -0.72
N PRO A 198 -20.27 -12.26 -1.55
CA PRO A 198 -20.03 -13.51 -2.27
C PRO A 198 -19.61 -14.59 -1.27
N LEU A 199 -20.42 -15.63 -1.12
CA LEU A 199 -20.20 -16.69 -0.14
C LEU A 199 -19.13 -17.72 -0.58
N GLU A 200 -18.81 -17.78 -1.87
CA GLU A 200 -17.98 -18.83 -2.46
C GLU A 200 -16.56 -18.39 -2.84
N GLU A 201 -16.24 -17.09 -2.74
CA GLU A 201 -14.95 -16.58 -3.17
C GLU A 201 -14.07 -16.18 -1.98
N THR A 202 -12.87 -16.77 -1.90
CA THR A 202 -11.88 -16.44 -0.89
C THR A 202 -11.20 -15.12 -1.23
N PRO A 203 -11.15 -14.15 -0.31
CA PRO A 203 -10.41 -12.91 -0.52
C PRO A 203 -8.93 -13.15 -0.83
N VAL A 204 -8.37 -12.34 -1.71
CA VAL A 204 -6.95 -12.41 -2.08
C VAL A 204 -6.09 -11.65 -1.07
N GLY A 205 -4.84 -12.08 -0.89
CA GLY A 205 -3.84 -11.38 -0.11
C GLY A 205 -3.31 -10.14 -0.83
N ALA A 206 -2.76 -9.20 -0.09
CA ALA A 206 -2.17 -7.96 -0.56
C ALA A 206 -0.69 -7.88 -0.19
N LEU A 207 0.16 -7.58 -1.17
CA LEU A 207 1.58 -7.29 -1.02
C LEU A 207 1.84 -5.89 -1.55
N ASP A 208 2.18 -4.95 -0.68
CA ASP A 208 2.53 -3.57 -1.03
C ASP A 208 4.01 -3.30 -0.73
N MET A 209 4.73 -2.69 -1.66
CA MET A 209 6.09 -2.22 -1.43
C MET A 209 6.19 -0.74 -1.78
N GLY A 210 6.16 0.10 -0.76
CA GLY A 210 6.46 1.51 -0.90
C GLY A 210 7.97 1.80 -1.02
N GLY A 211 8.33 3.08 -0.89
CA GLY A 211 9.74 3.49 -0.81
C GLY A 211 10.39 3.18 0.54
N ALA A 212 9.63 3.32 1.63
CA ALA A 212 10.16 3.23 3.00
C ALA A 212 9.64 2.03 3.80
N SER A 213 8.52 1.42 3.43
CA SER A 213 7.99 0.22 4.08
C SER A 213 7.43 -0.78 3.07
N THR A 214 7.26 -2.01 3.51
CA THR A 214 6.52 -3.04 2.76
C THR A 214 5.49 -3.69 3.67
N GLN A 215 4.32 -4.02 3.11
CA GLN A 215 3.20 -4.60 3.82
C GLN A 215 2.83 -5.96 3.23
N ILE A 216 2.43 -6.88 4.11
CA ILE A 216 1.77 -8.14 3.76
C ILE A 216 0.49 -8.25 4.55
N THR A 217 -0.64 -8.50 3.87
CA THR A 217 -1.97 -8.60 4.49
C THR A 217 -2.78 -9.68 3.81
N PHE A 218 -3.33 -10.62 4.59
CA PHE A 218 -4.15 -11.73 4.07
C PHE A 218 -5.03 -12.36 5.15
N VAL A 219 -6.02 -13.13 4.75
CA VAL A 219 -6.80 -13.98 5.65
C VAL A 219 -6.11 -15.35 5.73
N PRO A 220 -5.55 -15.74 6.88
CA PRO A 220 -4.94 -17.05 7.05
C PRO A 220 -6.01 -18.15 7.22
N GLU A 221 -5.66 -19.41 6.94
CA GLU A 221 -6.57 -20.55 7.17
C GLU A 221 -6.87 -20.82 8.65
N GLY A 222 -5.96 -20.45 9.53
CA GLY A 222 -6.06 -20.65 10.98
C GLY A 222 -6.21 -19.35 11.76
N PRO A 223 -6.36 -19.46 13.09
CA PRO A 223 -6.44 -18.30 13.95
C PRO A 223 -5.11 -17.51 13.97
N ILE A 224 -5.21 -16.18 14.02
CA ILE A 224 -4.06 -15.29 14.19
C ILE A 224 -3.67 -15.33 15.67
N LEU A 225 -2.49 -15.91 15.97
CA LEU A 225 -2.04 -16.14 17.34
C LEU A 225 -1.50 -14.86 17.99
N ASP A 226 -0.80 -14.03 17.21
CA ASP A 226 -0.34 -12.73 17.69
C ASP A 226 -1.36 -11.65 17.33
N LYS A 227 -2.11 -11.22 18.34
CA LYS A 227 -3.16 -10.21 18.17
C LYS A 227 -2.63 -8.83 17.76
N SER A 228 -1.36 -8.56 17.97
CA SER A 228 -0.73 -7.32 17.52
C SER A 228 -0.61 -7.24 15.99
N THR A 229 -0.68 -8.38 15.31
CA THR A 229 -0.65 -8.49 13.83
C THR A 229 -2.03 -8.72 13.22
N GLN A 230 -3.10 -8.63 14.02
CA GLN A 230 -4.47 -8.79 13.57
C GLN A 230 -5.15 -7.43 13.38
N ALA A 231 -5.70 -7.18 12.22
CA ALA A 231 -6.66 -6.10 12.00
C ALA A 231 -8.08 -6.68 11.86
N THR A 232 -9.02 -6.07 12.58
CA THR A 232 -10.43 -6.44 12.51
C THR A 232 -11.24 -5.20 12.16
N PHE A 233 -12.08 -5.30 11.15
CA PHE A 233 -12.92 -4.19 10.69
C PHE A 233 -14.24 -4.71 10.12
N ARG A 234 -15.22 -3.83 10.09
CA ARG A 234 -16.57 -4.16 9.60
C ARG A 234 -16.88 -3.37 8.36
N LEU A 235 -17.13 -4.07 7.25
CA LEU A 235 -17.52 -3.49 5.97
C LEU A 235 -18.83 -4.11 5.51
N TYR A 236 -19.79 -3.29 5.08
CA TYR A 236 -21.07 -3.72 4.53
C TYR A 236 -21.81 -4.75 5.39
N GLY A 237 -21.71 -4.59 6.72
CA GLY A 237 -22.36 -5.48 7.69
C GLY A 237 -21.56 -6.75 8.06
N SER A 238 -20.51 -7.09 7.33
CA SER A 238 -19.65 -8.25 7.59
C SER A 238 -18.40 -7.85 8.36
N GLU A 239 -17.95 -8.73 9.27
CA GLU A 239 -16.70 -8.58 9.98
C GLU A 239 -15.57 -9.32 9.26
N TYR A 240 -14.45 -8.64 9.09
CA TYR A 240 -13.24 -9.19 8.48
C TYR A 240 -12.11 -9.16 9.49
N SER A 241 -11.39 -10.26 9.59
CA SER A 241 -10.19 -10.40 10.43
C SER A 241 -9.03 -10.85 9.55
N VAL A 242 -8.02 -10.02 9.43
CA VAL A 242 -6.87 -10.25 8.57
C VAL A 242 -5.57 -10.20 9.37
N TYR A 243 -4.62 -11.06 9.01
CA TYR A 243 -3.23 -10.85 9.37
C TYR A 243 -2.69 -9.66 8.57
N THR A 244 -2.03 -8.74 9.22
CA THR A 244 -1.39 -7.60 8.57
C THR A 244 -0.13 -7.20 9.30
N HIS A 245 0.96 -7.01 8.57
CA HIS A 245 2.21 -6.50 9.12
C HIS A 245 2.88 -5.55 8.15
N SER A 246 3.48 -4.49 8.69
CA SER A 246 4.25 -3.49 7.94
C SER A 246 5.69 -3.46 8.44
N TYR A 247 6.61 -3.78 7.56
CA TYR A 247 8.05 -3.72 7.81
C TYR A 247 8.57 -2.34 7.42
N LEU A 248 8.68 -1.45 8.41
CA LEU A 248 9.32 -0.15 8.22
C LEU A 248 10.81 -0.35 7.93
N CYS A 249 11.40 0.47 7.08
CA CYS A 249 12.78 0.35 6.57
C CYS A 249 13.03 -0.81 5.57
N PHE A 250 11.97 -1.51 5.15
CA PHE A 250 12.03 -2.58 4.15
C PHE A 250 11.31 -2.22 2.84
N GLY A 251 10.93 -0.97 2.63
CA GLY A 251 10.56 -0.47 1.31
C GLY A 251 11.77 -0.33 0.41
N ARG A 252 11.53 -0.26 -0.90
CA ARG A 252 12.60 -0.28 -1.91
C ARG A 252 13.71 0.73 -1.68
N ASP A 253 13.36 1.99 -1.45
CA ASP A 253 14.37 3.06 -1.38
C ASP A 253 15.18 2.98 -0.08
N GLN A 254 14.53 2.62 1.03
CA GLN A 254 15.24 2.40 2.29
C GLN A 254 16.09 1.12 2.26
N MET A 255 15.63 0.09 1.59
CA MET A 255 16.45 -1.11 1.35
C MET A 255 17.74 -0.75 0.58
N LEU A 256 17.63 0.03 -0.50
CA LEU A 256 18.79 0.48 -1.29
C LEU A 256 19.76 1.32 -0.45
N THR A 257 19.23 2.23 0.37
CA THR A 257 20.04 3.05 1.30
C THR A 257 20.77 2.18 2.32
N ARG A 258 20.09 1.24 2.97
CA ARG A 258 20.66 0.30 3.94
C ARG A 258 21.72 -0.59 3.30
N LEU A 259 21.45 -1.10 2.10
CA LEU A 259 22.38 -1.93 1.34
C LEU A 259 23.67 -1.17 1.03
N LEU A 260 23.55 0.04 0.49
CA LEU A 260 24.69 0.88 0.15
C LEU A 260 25.50 1.25 1.41
N THR A 261 24.83 1.64 2.50
CA THR A 261 25.49 1.94 3.77
C THR A 261 26.31 0.76 4.28
N ARG A 262 25.75 -0.45 4.22
CA ARG A 262 26.45 -1.67 4.64
C ARG A 262 27.70 -1.93 3.77
N LEU A 263 27.61 -1.69 2.47
CA LEU A 263 28.76 -1.82 1.56
C LEU A 263 29.83 -0.76 1.87
N VAL A 264 29.43 0.47 2.15
CA VAL A 264 30.35 1.54 2.60
C VAL A 264 31.10 1.14 3.86
N GLN A 265 30.40 0.62 4.86
CA GLN A 265 31.00 0.19 6.13
C GLN A 265 31.99 -0.98 5.97
N SER A 266 31.76 -1.85 5.00
CA SER A 266 32.65 -2.98 4.71
C SER A 266 33.82 -2.61 3.80
N SER A 267 33.86 -1.39 3.26
CA SER A 267 34.90 -0.92 2.33
C SER A 267 36.01 -0.16 3.07
N PRO A 268 37.26 -0.62 3.01
CA PRO A 268 38.38 0.05 3.71
C PRO A 268 38.86 1.32 2.99
N THR A 269 38.33 1.62 1.81
CA THR A 269 38.73 2.73 0.94
C THR A 269 37.53 3.53 0.50
N PRO A 270 37.68 4.77 -0.02
CA PRO A 270 36.61 5.56 -0.61
C PRO A 270 35.97 4.92 -1.85
N LEU A 271 36.56 3.83 -2.38
CA LEU A 271 35.98 3.06 -3.48
C LEU A 271 35.09 1.94 -2.94
N VAL A 272 33.79 2.05 -3.20
CA VAL A 272 32.78 1.07 -2.83
C VAL A 272 32.43 0.21 -4.04
N ARG A 273 32.72 -1.09 -3.96
CA ARG A 273 32.32 -2.06 -4.99
C ARG A 273 30.93 -2.56 -4.73
N HIS A 274 29.98 -2.17 -5.58
CA HIS A 274 28.57 -2.47 -5.42
C HIS A 274 28.16 -3.69 -6.28
N PRO A 275 27.89 -4.85 -5.69
CA PRO A 275 27.66 -6.08 -6.45
C PRO A 275 26.36 -6.07 -7.27
N CYS A 276 25.37 -5.28 -6.84
CA CYS A 276 24.08 -5.18 -7.52
C CYS A 276 24.05 -4.13 -8.64
N TYR A 277 25.06 -3.26 -8.74
CA TYR A 277 25.16 -2.35 -9.87
C TYR A 277 25.90 -3.02 -11.02
N HIS A 278 25.49 -2.70 -12.24
CA HIS A 278 26.02 -3.27 -13.47
C HIS A 278 27.51 -2.99 -13.63
N SER A 279 28.25 -3.94 -14.18
CA SER A 279 29.67 -3.75 -14.49
C SER A 279 29.87 -2.55 -15.42
N GLY A 280 30.82 -1.68 -15.09
CA GLY A 280 31.06 -0.44 -15.80
C GLY A 280 30.17 0.75 -15.40
N TYR A 281 29.30 0.59 -14.40
CA TYR A 281 28.62 1.71 -13.75
C TYR A 281 29.55 2.39 -12.75
N TRP A 282 29.58 3.72 -12.78
CA TRP A 282 30.34 4.55 -11.84
C TRP A 282 29.50 5.73 -11.37
N ALA A 283 29.56 6.02 -10.07
CA ALA A 283 28.91 7.18 -9.49
C ALA A 283 29.73 7.74 -8.33
N THR A 284 29.61 9.03 -8.11
CA THR A 284 30.14 9.71 -6.92
C THR A 284 28.97 10.10 -6.03
N LEU A 285 29.08 9.87 -4.73
CA LEU A 285 28.04 10.23 -3.75
C LEU A 285 28.65 10.78 -2.47
N SER A 286 27.91 11.65 -1.81
CA SER A 286 28.22 12.10 -0.45
C SER A 286 27.68 11.07 0.56
N PRO A 287 28.50 10.60 1.50
CA PRO A 287 28.04 9.63 2.51
C PRO A 287 27.03 10.25 3.50
N ALA A 288 27.05 11.56 3.71
CA ALA A 288 26.17 12.23 4.67
C ALA A 288 24.70 11.86 4.49
N ALA A 289 24.18 11.84 3.24
CA ALA A 289 22.79 11.52 2.96
C ALA A 289 22.39 10.08 3.33
N LEU A 290 23.35 9.13 3.35
CA LEU A 290 23.08 7.75 3.74
C LEU A 290 22.79 7.64 5.24
N TYR A 291 23.55 8.37 6.05
CA TYR A 291 23.45 8.34 7.51
C TYR A 291 22.35 9.26 8.07
N GLU A 292 21.71 10.04 7.23
CA GLU A 292 20.54 10.83 7.61
C GLU A 292 19.27 9.98 7.78
N SER A 293 19.21 8.79 7.15
CA SER A 293 18.03 7.92 7.23
C SER A 293 17.88 7.31 8.62
N PRO A 294 16.69 7.38 9.24
CA PRO A 294 16.40 6.66 10.49
C PRO A 294 16.50 5.14 10.37
N CYS A 295 16.53 4.61 9.14
CA CYS A 295 16.68 3.17 8.87
C CYS A 295 18.15 2.69 8.90
N VAL A 296 19.08 3.62 9.08
CA VAL A 296 20.52 3.35 9.13
C VAL A 296 21.01 3.53 10.56
N HIS A 297 21.23 2.40 11.24
CA HIS A 297 21.72 2.37 12.64
C HIS A 297 23.24 2.23 12.73
N ALA A 298 23.94 2.63 11.69
CA ALA A 298 25.37 2.48 11.54
C ALA A 298 26.12 3.73 12.01
N THR A 299 27.31 3.56 12.59
CA THR A 299 28.18 4.70 12.91
C THR A 299 28.70 5.32 11.62
N PRO A 300 28.52 6.63 11.43
CA PRO A 300 29.03 7.30 10.25
C PRO A 300 30.58 7.27 10.23
N PRO A 301 31.21 7.29 9.04
CA PRO A 301 32.65 7.43 8.92
C PRO A 301 33.13 8.76 9.51
N PRO A 302 34.41 8.84 9.91
CA PRO A 302 34.95 10.07 10.53
C PRO A 302 34.89 11.32 9.63
N ASP A 303 34.92 11.11 8.32
CA ASP A 303 34.86 12.19 7.31
C ASP A 303 33.61 11.97 6.43
N LEU A 304 32.56 12.74 6.71
CA LEU A 304 31.31 12.75 5.94
C LEU A 304 31.39 13.65 4.70
N ASP A 305 32.38 14.51 4.63
CA ASP A 305 32.55 15.43 3.49
C ASP A 305 33.33 14.78 2.35
N GLN A 306 34.04 13.67 2.63
CA GLN A 306 34.75 12.92 1.62
C GLN A 306 33.78 12.15 0.72
N ASN A 307 33.67 12.55 -0.54
CA ASN A 307 32.90 11.84 -1.53
C ASN A 307 33.39 10.39 -1.72
N LEU A 308 32.46 9.48 -1.82
CA LEU A 308 32.70 8.08 -2.13
C LEU A 308 32.52 7.84 -3.63
N THR A 309 33.34 6.98 -4.17
CA THR A 309 33.19 6.47 -5.54
C THR A 309 32.55 5.08 -5.48
N VAL A 310 31.45 4.88 -6.20
CA VAL A 310 30.77 3.58 -6.30
C VAL A 310 31.03 2.98 -7.67
N GLU A 311 31.59 1.76 -7.67
CA GLU A 311 31.84 0.94 -8.87
C GLU A 311 30.87 -0.23 -8.89
N GLY A 312 30.12 -0.39 -9.99
CA GLY A 312 29.29 -1.56 -10.23
C GLY A 312 30.10 -2.77 -10.66
N THR A 313 29.87 -3.94 -10.08
CA THR A 313 30.60 -5.17 -10.41
C THR A 313 29.75 -6.21 -11.13
N GLY A 314 28.42 -6.04 -11.23
CA GLY A 314 27.53 -6.96 -11.94
C GLY A 314 27.57 -8.40 -11.39
N ASN A 315 27.62 -8.55 -10.07
CA ASN A 315 27.74 -9.86 -9.41
C ASN A 315 26.46 -10.20 -8.64
N PRO A 316 25.47 -10.87 -9.26
CA PRO A 316 24.19 -11.18 -8.61
C PRO A 316 24.33 -12.06 -7.36
N GLY A 317 25.28 -13.01 -7.33
CA GLY A 317 25.49 -13.85 -6.16
C GLY A 317 25.95 -13.07 -4.92
N ALA A 318 26.93 -12.17 -5.11
CA ALA A 318 27.36 -11.27 -4.05
C ALA A 318 26.26 -10.26 -3.68
N CYS A 319 25.43 -9.82 -4.65
CA CYS A 319 24.29 -8.96 -4.41
C CYS A 319 23.25 -9.63 -3.50
N VAL A 320 22.83 -10.86 -3.80
CA VAL A 320 21.92 -11.63 -2.95
C VAL A 320 22.48 -11.80 -1.55
N SER A 321 23.78 -12.12 -1.42
CA SER A 321 24.43 -12.27 -0.12
C SER A 321 24.40 -10.95 0.69
N ALA A 322 24.61 -9.82 0.04
CA ALA A 322 24.54 -8.51 0.69
C ALA A 322 23.10 -8.15 1.09
N ILE A 323 22.10 -8.45 0.25
CA ILE A 323 20.66 -8.25 0.51
C ILE A 323 20.22 -9.11 1.70
N ARG A 324 20.55 -10.41 1.74
CA ARG A 324 20.24 -11.30 2.86
C ARG A 324 20.76 -10.77 4.19
N GLY A 325 21.88 -10.08 4.17
CA GLY A 325 22.43 -9.43 5.36
C GLY A 325 21.60 -8.28 5.92
N LEU A 326 20.55 -7.82 5.23
CA LEU A 326 19.62 -6.81 5.72
C LEU A 326 18.52 -7.40 6.59
N PHE A 327 18.32 -8.73 6.56
CA PHE A 327 17.29 -9.47 7.29
C PHE A 327 17.89 -10.22 8.47
N ASN A 328 17.16 -10.27 9.58
CA ASN A 328 17.50 -11.12 10.71
C ASN A 328 16.69 -12.43 10.65
N PHE A 329 17.07 -13.34 9.78
CA PHE A 329 16.43 -14.66 9.69
C PHE A 329 16.69 -15.53 10.91
N SER A 330 17.83 -15.33 11.60
CA SER A 330 18.18 -16.11 12.78
C SER A 330 17.22 -15.91 13.95
N SER A 331 16.55 -14.77 14.04
CA SER A 331 15.54 -14.50 15.07
C SER A 331 14.32 -15.41 14.99
N CYS A 332 14.10 -16.08 13.86
CA CYS A 332 13.00 -17.00 13.61
C CYS A 332 13.41 -18.48 13.74
N GLN A 333 14.69 -18.79 13.98
CA GLN A 333 15.13 -20.18 14.11
C GLN A 333 14.42 -20.90 15.25
N GLY A 334 13.83 -22.06 14.96
CA GLY A 334 13.09 -22.87 15.92
C GLY A 334 11.73 -22.33 16.35
N ARG A 335 11.26 -21.24 15.72
CA ARG A 335 9.91 -20.69 15.91
C ARG A 335 9.02 -21.11 14.76
N GLY A 336 7.88 -21.71 15.05
CA GLY A 336 6.82 -21.88 14.06
C GLY A 336 6.14 -20.54 13.76
N HIS A 337 5.65 -20.34 12.53
CA HIS A 337 4.91 -19.14 12.14
C HIS A 337 5.71 -17.84 12.35
N CYS A 338 6.93 -17.79 11.83
CA CYS A 338 7.80 -16.63 11.91
C CYS A 338 8.41 -16.34 10.55
N ALA A 339 8.40 -15.07 10.14
CA ALA A 339 8.96 -14.60 8.87
C ALA A 339 10.45 -14.25 9.03
N PHE A 340 10.76 -13.00 9.37
CA PHE A 340 12.11 -12.51 9.67
C PHE A 340 12.00 -11.44 10.77
N ASP A 341 13.14 -11.03 11.34
CA ASP A 341 13.22 -10.07 12.45
C ASP A 341 12.39 -10.48 13.69
N GLY A 342 12.08 -11.78 13.82
CA GLY A 342 11.28 -12.32 14.93
C GLY A 342 9.77 -12.09 14.81
N VAL A 343 9.28 -11.60 13.66
CA VAL A 343 7.88 -11.26 13.45
C VAL A 343 7.05 -12.51 13.21
N TYR A 344 5.97 -12.66 13.99
CA TYR A 344 4.96 -13.69 13.75
C TYR A 344 4.32 -13.51 12.37
N GLN A 345 4.21 -14.60 11.63
CA GLN A 345 3.47 -14.65 10.37
C GLN A 345 2.88 -16.05 10.15
N PRO A 346 1.55 -16.16 9.92
CA PRO A 346 0.96 -17.42 9.50
C PRO A 346 1.49 -17.86 8.12
N PRO A 347 1.39 -19.14 7.78
CA PRO A 347 1.76 -19.62 6.45
C PRO A 347 1.01 -18.86 5.34
N VAL A 348 1.73 -18.51 4.29
CA VAL A 348 1.15 -17.85 3.12
C VAL A 348 0.52 -18.89 2.21
N GLN A 349 -0.76 -18.69 1.87
CA GLN A 349 -1.54 -19.58 1.01
C GLN A 349 -2.54 -18.79 0.18
N GLY A 350 -2.99 -19.37 -0.93
CA GLY A 350 -3.96 -18.76 -1.82
C GLY A 350 -3.35 -17.74 -2.79
N ARG A 351 -4.19 -16.84 -3.27
CA ARG A 351 -3.81 -15.83 -4.27
C ARG A 351 -3.40 -14.53 -3.60
N PHE A 352 -2.38 -13.88 -4.14
CA PHE A 352 -1.89 -12.57 -3.70
C PHE A 352 -1.77 -11.61 -4.87
N TYR A 353 -2.09 -10.36 -4.63
CA TYR A 353 -1.80 -9.26 -5.54
C TYR A 353 -0.62 -8.45 -4.99
N ALA A 354 0.44 -8.38 -5.80
CA ALA A 354 1.66 -7.63 -5.52
C ALA A 354 1.70 -6.36 -6.38
N PHE A 355 1.70 -5.21 -5.73
CA PHE A 355 1.57 -3.92 -6.41
C PHE A 355 2.66 -2.93 -5.99
N SER A 356 2.57 -1.67 -6.39
CA SER A 356 3.58 -0.62 -6.15
C SER A 356 4.96 -1.07 -6.69
N ASN A 357 6.04 -1.00 -5.94
CA ASN A 357 7.38 -1.35 -6.42
C ASN A 357 7.57 -2.83 -6.75
N PHE A 358 6.74 -3.75 -6.25
CA PHE A 358 6.69 -5.12 -6.76
C PHE A 358 6.34 -5.12 -8.25
N TYR A 359 5.23 -4.46 -8.61
CA TYR A 359 4.80 -4.36 -10.00
C TYR A 359 5.79 -3.56 -10.84
N TYR A 360 6.22 -2.36 -10.42
CA TYR A 360 7.08 -1.52 -11.26
C TYR A 360 8.40 -2.18 -11.61
N THR A 361 9.00 -2.90 -10.66
CA THR A 361 10.25 -3.63 -10.88
C THR A 361 10.05 -4.77 -11.87
N PHE A 362 9.05 -5.61 -11.68
CA PHE A 362 8.82 -6.77 -12.53
C PHE A 362 8.30 -6.38 -13.91
N HIS A 363 7.50 -5.31 -14.00
CA HIS A 363 7.06 -4.75 -15.28
C HIS A 363 8.25 -4.22 -16.11
N PHE A 364 9.20 -3.52 -15.48
CA PHE A 364 10.42 -3.07 -16.16
C PHE A 364 11.23 -4.25 -16.71
N LEU A 365 11.34 -5.33 -15.94
CA LEU A 365 12.05 -6.55 -16.34
C LEU A 365 11.27 -7.43 -17.32
N ASN A 366 10.09 -6.98 -17.77
CA ASN A 366 9.17 -7.73 -18.62
C ASN A 366 8.75 -9.09 -18.02
N LEU A 367 8.62 -9.13 -16.70
CA LEU A 367 8.16 -10.27 -15.93
C LEU A 367 6.67 -10.07 -15.60
N THR A 368 5.82 -10.79 -16.30
CA THR A 368 4.37 -10.73 -16.10
C THR A 368 3.93 -11.77 -15.06
N SER A 369 2.71 -11.61 -14.58
CA SER A 369 2.07 -12.61 -13.73
C SER A 369 2.09 -14.01 -14.39
N LYS A 370 2.18 -15.06 -13.58
CA LYS A 370 2.17 -16.48 -13.99
C LYS A 370 3.43 -16.96 -14.72
N GLN A 371 4.52 -16.21 -14.66
CA GLN A 371 5.82 -16.76 -15.06
C GLN A 371 6.31 -17.76 -14.02
N PRO A 372 6.88 -18.93 -14.43
CA PRO A 372 7.53 -19.85 -13.50
C PRO A 372 8.64 -19.16 -12.72
N LEU A 373 8.77 -19.51 -11.43
CA LEU A 373 9.80 -18.93 -10.56
C LEU A 373 11.21 -19.06 -11.14
N ALA A 374 11.53 -20.21 -11.74
CA ALA A 374 12.82 -20.44 -12.40
C ALA A 374 13.09 -19.44 -13.53
N THR A 375 12.07 -19.10 -14.33
CA THR A 375 12.17 -18.11 -15.40
C THR A 375 12.38 -16.71 -14.83
N VAL A 376 11.63 -16.34 -13.78
CA VAL A 376 11.77 -15.03 -13.12
C VAL A 376 13.18 -14.88 -12.55
N ASN A 377 13.65 -15.89 -11.82
CA ASN A 377 14.98 -15.89 -11.24
C ASN A 377 16.08 -15.76 -12.31
N ALA A 378 15.99 -16.56 -13.39
CA ALA A 378 16.96 -16.50 -14.49
C ALA A 378 16.99 -15.12 -15.17
N THR A 379 15.81 -14.52 -15.42
CA THR A 379 15.70 -13.20 -16.05
C THR A 379 16.30 -12.10 -15.19
N VAL A 380 16.02 -12.08 -13.90
CA VAL A 380 16.59 -11.10 -12.95
C VAL A 380 18.11 -11.28 -12.88
N TRP A 381 18.57 -12.52 -12.80
CA TRP A 381 19.98 -12.85 -12.72
C TRP A 381 20.76 -12.41 -13.97
N GLU A 382 20.23 -12.74 -15.16
CA GLU A 382 20.78 -12.32 -16.45
C GLU A 382 20.83 -10.79 -16.56
N PHE A 383 19.75 -10.09 -16.19
CA PHE A 383 19.71 -8.64 -16.20
C PHE A 383 20.84 -8.04 -15.34
N CYS A 384 21.07 -8.56 -14.15
CA CYS A 384 22.12 -8.10 -13.24
C CYS A 384 23.53 -8.24 -13.81
N GLN A 385 23.77 -9.21 -14.70
CA GLN A 385 25.07 -9.47 -15.32
C GLN A 385 25.36 -8.62 -16.55
N ARG A 386 24.33 -7.94 -17.12
CA ARG A 386 24.52 -7.08 -18.30
C ARG A 386 25.45 -5.91 -17.99
N PRO A 387 26.39 -5.55 -18.87
CA PRO A 387 27.21 -4.34 -18.73
C PRO A 387 26.34 -3.07 -18.73
N TRP A 388 26.74 -2.05 -17.95
CA TRP A 388 25.99 -0.79 -17.85
C TRP A 388 25.66 -0.16 -19.20
N LYS A 389 26.64 -0.07 -20.10
CA LYS A 389 26.44 0.48 -21.46
C LYS A 389 25.31 -0.21 -22.24
N GLN A 390 25.16 -1.52 -22.06
CA GLN A 390 24.11 -2.29 -22.72
C GLN A 390 22.74 -1.97 -22.11
N VAL A 391 22.68 -1.88 -20.78
CA VAL A 391 21.45 -1.59 -20.06
C VAL A 391 20.96 -0.18 -20.38
N GLU A 392 21.86 0.80 -20.35
CA GLU A 392 21.59 2.19 -20.72
C GLU A 392 21.08 2.34 -22.16
N ALA A 393 21.76 1.70 -23.12
CA ALA A 393 21.36 1.72 -24.51
C ALA A 393 20.00 1.05 -24.78
N SER A 394 19.63 0.02 -24.02
CA SER A 394 18.36 -0.70 -24.16
C SER A 394 17.17 -0.02 -23.50
N SER A 395 17.39 1.00 -22.66
CA SER A 395 16.36 1.62 -21.84
C SER A 395 16.45 3.16 -21.83
N PRO A 396 16.37 3.82 -22.99
CA PRO A 396 16.51 5.26 -23.08
C PRO A 396 15.39 5.98 -22.31
N GLY A 397 15.75 7.01 -21.54
CA GLY A 397 14.81 7.82 -20.76
C GLY A 397 14.38 7.20 -19.41
N GLN A 398 14.99 6.09 -19.01
CA GLN A 398 14.74 5.42 -17.71
C GLN A 398 15.86 5.67 -16.68
N ASP A 399 16.76 6.60 -16.93
CA ASP A 399 18.03 6.80 -16.24
C ASP A 399 17.91 6.89 -14.72
N ARG A 400 16.81 7.47 -14.23
CA ARG A 400 16.59 7.70 -12.79
C ARG A 400 16.63 6.42 -11.94
N TRP A 401 16.07 5.30 -12.45
CA TRP A 401 15.88 4.06 -11.68
C TRP A 401 16.67 2.88 -12.23
N LEU A 402 17.28 3.05 -13.39
CA LEU A 402 17.86 1.97 -14.19
C LEU A 402 18.91 1.15 -13.43
N ARG A 403 19.79 1.83 -12.69
CA ARG A 403 20.87 1.19 -11.89
C ARG A 403 20.32 0.33 -10.74
N ASP A 404 19.09 0.60 -10.28
CA ASP A 404 18.53 0.01 -9.06
C ASP A 404 17.69 -1.24 -9.34
N TYR A 405 17.32 -1.53 -10.59
CA TYR A 405 16.42 -2.64 -10.92
C TYR A 405 17.02 -4.02 -10.62
N CYS A 406 18.34 -4.20 -10.77
CA CYS A 406 18.99 -5.45 -10.38
C CYS A 406 18.84 -5.69 -8.87
N ALA A 407 19.21 -4.72 -8.04
CA ALA A 407 19.03 -4.80 -6.59
C ALA A 407 17.59 -5.04 -6.21
N SER A 408 16.65 -4.29 -6.81
CA SER A 408 15.22 -4.38 -6.53
C SER A 408 14.65 -5.76 -6.90
N GLY A 409 15.01 -6.32 -8.05
CA GLY A 409 14.55 -7.64 -8.48
C GLY A 409 15.02 -8.75 -7.56
N LEU A 410 16.31 -8.78 -7.23
CA LEU A 410 16.89 -9.76 -6.30
C LEU A 410 16.33 -9.59 -4.88
N TYR A 411 16.08 -8.35 -4.45
CA TYR A 411 15.46 -8.06 -3.17
C TYR A 411 14.03 -8.60 -3.09
N ILE A 412 13.21 -8.37 -4.12
CA ILE A 412 11.83 -8.87 -4.19
C ILE A 412 11.82 -10.39 -4.07
N LEU A 413 12.69 -11.08 -4.80
CA LEU A 413 12.82 -12.54 -4.72
C LEU A 413 13.21 -13.00 -3.30
N THR A 414 14.22 -12.36 -2.69
CA THR A 414 14.65 -12.68 -1.33
C THR A 414 13.51 -12.44 -0.31
N LEU A 415 12.82 -11.31 -0.43
CA LEU A 415 11.72 -10.95 0.47
C LEU A 415 10.54 -11.93 0.36
N LEU A 416 10.14 -12.28 -0.88
CA LEU A 416 9.00 -13.18 -1.08
C LEU A 416 9.33 -14.60 -0.65
N LEU A 417 10.49 -15.13 -1.04
CA LEU A 417 10.83 -16.54 -0.83
C LEU A 417 11.37 -16.80 0.59
N GLU A 418 12.34 -16.00 1.03
CA GLU A 418 13.01 -16.22 2.32
C GLU A 418 12.37 -15.40 3.44
N GLY A 419 11.86 -14.20 3.12
CA GLY A 419 11.19 -13.32 4.07
C GLY A 419 9.77 -13.77 4.38
N TYR A 420 8.90 -13.83 3.39
CA TYR A 420 7.49 -14.15 3.58
C TYR A 420 7.17 -15.64 3.48
N GLY A 421 8.12 -16.46 3.02
CA GLY A 421 7.97 -17.91 2.98
C GLY A 421 7.12 -18.43 1.82
N PHE A 422 7.02 -17.70 0.72
CA PHE A 422 6.47 -18.26 -0.51
C PHE A 422 7.40 -19.36 -1.04
N SER A 423 6.81 -20.43 -1.55
CA SER A 423 7.53 -21.55 -2.15
C SER A 423 7.26 -21.63 -3.65
N GLU A 424 7.88 -22.58 -4.35
CA GLU A 424 7.60 -22.81 -5.78
C GLU A 424 6.13 -23.15 -6.02
N GLU A 425 5.49 -23.88 -5.10
CA GLU A 425 4.08 -24.25 -5.16
C GLU A 425 3.16 -23.04 -5.00
N THR A 426 3.49 -22.11 -4.10
CA THR A 426 2.67 -20.92 -3.85
C THR A 426 3.00 -19.73 -4.76
N TRP A 427 4.13 -19.80 -5.48
CA TRP A 427 4.58 -18.72 -6.39
C TRP A 427 3.54 -18.40 -7.47
N SER A 428 2.91 -19.41 -8.05
CA SER A 428 1.90 -19.23 -9.10
C SER A 428 0.65 -18.47 -8.63
N GLY A 429 0.45 -18.37 -7.31
CA GLY A 429 -0.61 -17.58 -6.67
C GLY A 429 -0.32 -16.08 -6.61
N ILE A 430 0.91 -15.64 -6.86
CA ILE A 430 1.27 -14.22 -6.81
C ILE A 430 1.04 -13.59 -8.19
N GLU A 431 0.26 -12.51 -8.21
CA GLU A 431 -0.01 -11.73 -9.42
C GLU A 431 0.53 -10.31 -9.26
N PHE A 432 1.36 -9.86 -10.20
CA PHE A 432 1.99 -8.54 -10.18
C PHE A 432 1.17 -7.56 -11.02
N HIS A 433 0.42 -6.67 -10.38
CA HIS A 433 -0.50 -5.76 -11.05
C HIS A 433 -0.39 -4.32 -10.56
N LYS A 434 -0.52 -3.38 -11.48
CA LYS A 434 -0.73 -1.97 -11.15
C LYS A 434 -2.20 -1.69 -10.83
N GLN A 435 -3.09 -2.39 -11.52
CA GLN A 435 -4.53 -2.15 -11.51
C GLN A 435 -5.31 -3.44 -11.33
N ALA A 436 -6.47 -3.36 -10.69
CA ALA A 436 -7.49 -4.39 -10.65
C ALA A 436 -8.81 -3.78 -11.11
N GLY A 437 -9.56 -4.47 -11.98
CA GLY A 437 -10.82 -3.96 -12.52
C GLY A 437 -10.75 -2.58 -13.19
N GLY A 438 -9.57 -2.17 -13.68
CA GLY A 438 -9.34 -0.84 -14.26
C GLY A 438 -9.06 0.27 -13.24
N THR A 439 -8.96 -0.05 -11.96
CA THR A 439 -8.65 0.89 -10.87
C THR A 439 -7.22 0.66 -10.37
N ASP A 440 -6.45 1.72 -10.17
CA ASP A 440 -5.11 1.64 -9.59
C ASP A 440 -5.18 1.05 -8.17
N ILE A 441 -4.31 0.08 -7.89
CA ILE A 441 -4.24 -0.56 -6.57
C ILE A 441 -3.37 0.30 -5.65
N GLY A 442 -3.87 0.55 -4.45
CA GLY A 442 -3.19 1.24 -3.37
C GLY A 442 -4.07 1.26 -2.13
N TRP A 443 -3.57 1.75 -1.03
CA TRP A 443 -4.29 1.80 0.25
C TRP A 443 -5.41 2.85 0.29
N THR A 444 -5.35 3.89 -0.55
CA THR A 444 -6.21 5.07 -0.47
C THR A 444 -7.70 4.78 -0.60
N LEU A 445 -8.10 3.96 -1.59
CA LEU A 445 -9.50 3.59 -1.79
C LEU A 445 -10.04 2.78 -0.59
N GLY A 446 -9.28 1.78 -0.13
CA GLY A 446 -9.69 0.95 1.00
C GLY A 446 -9.79 1.74 2.30
N TYR A 447 -8.90 2.70 2.51
CA TYR A 447 -8.98 3.60 3.66
C TYR A 447 -10.27 4.43 3.64
N MET A 448 -10.63 5.02 2.49
CA MET A 448 -11.88 5.76 2.34
C MET A 448 -13.12 4.88 2.46
N LEU A 449 -13.09 3.66 1.93
CA LEU A 449 -14.18 2.69 2.10
C LEU A 449 -14.40 2.35 3.57
N ASN A 450 -13.32 2.17 4.34
CA ASN A 450 -13.41 1.93 5.78
C ASN A 450 -13.94 3.15 6.55
N LEU A 451 -13.45 4.36 6.23
CA LEU A 451 -13.96 5.60 6.82
C LEU A 451 -15.45 5.81 6.51
N THR A 452 -15.86 5.61 5.25
CA THR A 452 -17.23 5.86 4.81
C THR A 452 -18.20 4.75 5.20
N SER A 453 -17.73 3.54 5.52
CA SER A 453 -18.58 2.49 6.10
C SER A 453 -19.11 2.88 7.50
N MET A 454 -18.50 3.87 8.14
CA MET A 454 -18.98 4.49 9.38
C MET A 454 -20.07 5.57 9.12
N ILE A 455 -20.24 6.01 7.88
CA ILE A 455 -21.36 6.85 7.44
C ILE A 455 -22.50 5.90 7.07
N PRO A 456 -23.75 6.13 7.54
CA PRO A 456 -24.87 5.28 7.17
C PRO A 456 -24.96 5.16 5.65
N ALA A 457 -24.93 3.91 5.14
CA ALA A 457 -25.09 3.67 3.71
C ALA A 457 -26.46 4.22 3.29
N GLU A 458 -26.51 5.01 2.23
CA GLU A 458 -27.79 5.40 1.65
C GLU A 458 -28.56 4.15 1.21
N VAL A 459 -29.83 4.15 1.52
CA VAL A 459 -30.79 3.24 0.89
C VAL A 459 -30.64 3.43 -0.63
N PRO A 460 -30.48 2.36 -1.45
CA PRO A 460 -30.40 2.48 -2.89
C PRO A 460 -31.54 3.36 -3.38
N THR A 461 -31.22 4.44 -4.08
CA THR A 461 -32.25 5.33 -4.64
C THR A 461 -33.20 4.49 -5.50
N GLN A 462 -34.49 4.69 -5.33
CA GLN A 462 -35.59 3.96 -5.99
C GLN A 462 -35.43 3.80 -7.53
N GLY A 463 -34.62 4.65 -8.18
CA GLY A 463 -34.37 4.62 -9.62
C GLY A 463 -33.80 3.33 -10.21
N ARG A 464 -33.34 2.37 -9.35
CA ARG A 464 -32.86 1.07 -9.85
C ARG A 464 -33.90 -0.04 -9.72
N ALA A 465 -34.85 0.11 -8.79
CA ALA A 465 -36.05 -0.73 -8.74
C ALA A 465 -36.89 -0.53 -10.03
N GLU A 466 -36.96 0.73 -10.54
CA GLU A 466 -37.58 1.04 -11.84
C GLU A 466 -36.83 0.36 -12.99
N SER A 467 -35.50 0.32 -12.96
CA SER A 467 -34.70 -0.34 -14.01
C SER A 467 -34.87 -1.87 -14.04
N TYR A 468 -35.10 -2.50 -12.87
CA TYR A 468 -35.39 -3.94 -12.82
C TYR A 468 -36.76 -4.25 -13.37
N GLY A 469 -37.78 -3.46 -13.07
CA GLY A 469 -39.12 -3.59 -13.64
C GLY A 469 -39.12 -3.40 -15.17
N VAL A 470 -38.39 -2.41 -15.66
CA VAL A 470 -38.18 -2.18 -17.10
C VAL A 470 -37.42 -3.33 -17.75
N TRP A 471 -36.37 -3.86 -17.08
CA TRP A 471 -35.63 -5.02 -17.57
C TRP A 471 -36.50 -6.27 -17.61
N ALA A 472 -37.24 -6.57 -16.53
CA ALA A 472 -38.15 -7.70 -16.49
C ALA A 472 -39.25 -7.60 -17.53
N ALA A 473 -39.84 -6.41 -17.72
CA ALA A 473 -40.79 -6.15 -18.78
C ALA A 473 -40.17 -6.36 -20.18
N GLY A 474 -38.92 -5.91 -20.38
CA GLY A 474 -38.17 -6.12 -21.62
C GLY A 474 -37.93 -7.60 -21.93
N VAL A 475 -37.55 -8.41 -20.94
CA VAL A 475 -37.37 -9.87 -21.08
C VAL A 475 -38.69 -10.56 -21.41
N VAL A 476 -39.78 -10.20 -20.74
CA VAL A 476 -41.11 -10.74 -21.04
C VAL A 476 -41.55 -10.36 -22.45
N PHE A 477 -41.31 -9.11 -22.87
CA PHE A 477 -41.64 -8.65 -24.22
C PHE A 477 -40.82 -9.38 -25.29
N ALA A 478 -39.53 -9.58 -25.06
CA ALA A 478 -38.65 -10.36 -25.96
C ALA A 478 -39.10 -11.84 -26.06
N ALA A 479 -39.50 -12.45 -24.95
CA ALA A 479 -40.03 -13.82 -24.95
C ALA A 479 -41.36 -13.93 -25.73
N LEU A 480 -42.26 -12.97 -25.52
CA LEU A 480 -43.53 -12.94 -26.26
C LEU A 480 -43.34 -12.70 -27.77
N THR A 481 -42.42 -11.83 -28.16
CA THR A 481 -42.08 -11.60 -29.57
C THR A 481 -41.47 -12.85 -30.20
N LEU A 482 -40.61 -13.57 -29.49
CA LEU A 482 -40.03 -14.83 -29.95
C LEU A 482 -41.12 -15.92 -30.17
N VAL A 483 -42.02 -16.06 -29.21
CA VAL A 483 -43.16 -16.99 -29.35
C VAL A 483 -44.07 -16.63 -30.53
N ALA A 484 -44.39 -15.33 -30.69
CA ALA A 484 -45.19 -14.85 -31.79
C ALA A 484 -44.53 -15.08 -33.16
N THR A 485 -43.22 -14.84 -33.28
CA THR A 485 -42.47 -15.07 -34.52
C THR A 485 -42.38 -16.58 -34.85
N LEU A 486 -42.12 -17.43 -33.84
CA LEU A 486 -42.12 -18.88 -34.05
C LEU A 486 -43.51 -19.41 -34.43
N GLY A 487 -44.57 -18.88 -33.80
CA GLY A 487 -45.94 -19.18 -34.17
C GLY A 487 -46.31 -18.80 -35.58
N ALA A 488 -45.94 -17.58 -36.02
CA ALA A 488 -46.13 -17.13 -37.39
C ALA A 488 -45.34 -17.97 -38.39
N ALA A 489 -44.11 -18.32 -38.08
CA ALA A 489 -43.29 -19.21 -38.93
C ALA A 489 -43.90 -20.62 -39.06
N ALA A 490 -44.40 -21.19 -37.97
CA ALA A 490 -45.06 -22.48 -37.94
C ALA A 490 -46.36 -22.43 -38.80
N VAL A 491 -47.19 -21.41 -38.68
CA VAL A 491 -48.37 -21.23 -39.49
C VAL A 491 -48.00 -21.10 -40.98
N HIS A 492 -46.96 -20.36 -41.32
CA HIS A 492 -46.49 -20.18 -42.69
C HIS A 492 -45.94 -21.47 -43.29
N LEU A 493 -45.33 -22.36 -42.48
CA LEU A 493 -44.78 -23.62 -42.93
C LEU A 493 -45.83 -24.76 -43.01
N LEU A 494 -46.87 -24.70 -42.17
CA LEU A 494 -47.87 -25.73 -42.05
C LEU A 494 -49.16 -25.44 -42.82
N TRP A 495 -49.36 -24.18 -43.31
CA TRP A 495 -50.51 -23.79 -44.10
C TRP A 495 -50.26 -24.20 -45.56
N PRO A 496 -51.00 -25.15 -46.12
CA PRO A 496 -50.83 -25.49 -47.53
C PRO A 496 -51.19 -24.32 -48.39
N GLN A 497 -50.26 -23.91 -49.23
CA GLN A 497 -50.53 -22.95 -50.29
C GLN A 497 -51.40 -23.67 -51.34
N GLY A 498 -52.73 -23.39 -51.28
CA GLY A 498 -53.66 -23.79 -52.30
C GLY A 498 -53.60 -22.88 -53.53
#